data_db826dc154595bd883e0d1984ed6fe71
#
_entry.id   db826dc154595bd883e0d1984ed6fe71
#
_cell.length_a   1.000
_cell.length_b   1.000
_cell.length_c   1.000
_cell.angle_alpha   90.00
_cell.angle_beta   90.00
_cell.angle_gamma   90.00
#
_symmetry.space_group_name_H-M   'P 1'
#
loop_
_entity.id
_entity.type
_entity.pdbx_description
1 polymer ?
#
loop_
_entity_poly.entity_id
_entity_poly.type
_entity_poly.pdbx_seq_one_letter_code
_entity_poly.pdbx_strand_id
1 'polypeptide(L)'
;MSAPYTPRQVLPRELVRAVDEIRYWFVIGGQAVRCFAPFRPSRDVDFGVESAADLEQLLAQLERGGEVEMQERSADTAHLVWNGIKVSCFVLEQLVPFVEDRHLDLTGLLATKIHAVLDRGLRRDFFDLYVLLEQERLGMATLLASIRKVYGGEIDDGLLLRALTYFDDADREAALPGQGPRDWRVVKEYFLVQVGSLLLPPGRRLAIQEQRVDVVEG
;
A
#
# COMPACT_ATOMS: atom_id res chain seq x y z
N MET A 1 14.64 3.09 -5.80
CA MET A 1 14.38 4.55 -5.62
C MET A 1 13.93 4.75 -4.19
N SER A 2 14.48 5.73 -3.50
CA SER A 2 14.15 6.05 -2.11
C SER A 2 12.90 6.92 -2.06
N ALA A 3 12.07 6.73 -1.03
CA ALA A 3 10.86 7.53 -0.83
C ALA A 3 11.24 9.01 -0.58
N PRO A 4 10.50 9.98 -1.16
CA PRO A 4 10.76 11.41 -0.96
C PRO A 4 10.42 11.90 0.46
N TYR A 5 9.58 11.15 1.20
CA TYR A 5 9.16 11.50 2.56
C TYR A 5 9.44 10.36 3.54
N THR A 6 9.85 10.70 4.74
CA THR A 6 10.03 9.74 5.83
C THR A 6 8.74 9.57 6.63
N PRO A 7 8.56 8.47 7.39
CA PRO A 7 7.44 8.31 8.31
C PRO A 7 7.26 9.46 9.29
N ARG A 8 8.34 10.09 9.76
CA ARG A 8 8.30 11.27 10.63
C ARG A 8 7.61 12.50 10.01
N GLN A 9 7.58 12.57 8.68
CA GLN A 9 6.96 13.68 7.95
C GLN A 9 5.48 13.42 7.63
N VAL A 10 5.06 12.16 7.55
CA VAL A 10 3.69 11.78 7.17
C VAL A 10 2.81 11.38 8.36
N LEU A 11 3.41 10.89 9.44
CA LEU A 11 2.69 10.53 10.67
C LEU A 11 2.33 11.74 11.55
N PRO A 12 1.30 11.63 12.41
CA PRO A 12 1.04 12.62 13.45
C PRO A 12 2.27 12.80 14.36
N ARG A 13 2.65 14.05 14.62
CA ARG A 13 3.87 14.37 15.38
C ARG A 13 3.91 13.77 16.79
N GLU A 14 2.75 13.68 17.44
CA GLU A 14 2.64 13.10 18.78
C GLU A 14 2.93 11.60 18.76
N LEU A 15 2.38 10.90 17.76
CA LEU A 15 2.62 9.47 17.59
C LEU A 15 4.09 9.18 17.26
N VAL A 16 4.71 10.00 16.40
CA VAL A 16 6.16 9.89 16.12
C VAL A 16 6.96 9.98 17.40
N ARG A 17 6.70 10.97 18.27
CA ARG A 17 7.41 11.13 19.55
C ARG A 17 7.21 9.93 20.46
N ALA A 18 6.01 9.35 20.48
CA ALA A 18 5.72 8.18 21.31
C ALA A 18 6.49 6.93 20.88
N VAL A 19 6.75 6.74 19.57
CA VAL A 19 7.36 5.51 19.05
C VAL A 19 8.82 5.66 18.60
N ASP A 20 9.39 6.86 18.65
CA ASP A 20 10.70 7.17 18.02
C ASP A 20 11.87 6.40 18.65
N GLU A 21 11.81 6.08 19.93
CA GLU A 21 12.85 5.34 20.66
C GLU A 21 12.84 3.83 20.36
N ILE A 22 11.78 3.31 19.76
CA ILE A 22 11.66 1.87 19.44
C ILE A 22 12.43 1.57 18.17
N ARG A 23 13.21 0.50 18.20
CA ARG A 23 14.13 0.16 17.12
C ARG A 23 13.46 -0.44 15.90
N TYR A 24 12.48 -1.31 16.07
CA TYR A 24 11.92 -2.16 15.03
C TYR A 24 10.44 -1.89 14.78
N TRP A 25 10.13 -0.74 14.22
CA TRP A 25 8.82 -0.50 13.62
C TRP A 25 8.99 0.14 12.24
N PHE A 26 8.05 -0.12 11.37
CA PHE A 26 7.95 0.54 10.08
C PHE A 26 6.48 0.79 9.72
N VAL A 27 6.23 1.78 8.88
CA VAL A 27 4.87 2.05 8.41
C VAL A 27 4.53 1.18 7.22
N ILE A 28 3.27 0.75 7.19
CA ILE A 28 2.64 0.06 6.06
C ILE A 28 1.37 0.80 5.64
N GLY A 29 0.53 0.21 4.81
CA GLY A 29 -0.77 0.74 4.47
C GLY A 29 -0.73 2.11 3.79
N GLY A 30 -1.70 2.97 4.13
CA GLY A 30 -1.84 4.30 3.54
C GLY A 30 -0.72 5.27 3.91
N GLN A 31 -0.11 5.13 5.10
CA GLN A 31 1.01 6.00 5.51
C GLN A 31 2.28 5.65 4.73
N ALA A 32 2.53 4.38 4.42
CA ALA A 32 3.65 3.98 3.58
C ALA A 32 3.50 4.54 2.15
N VAL A 33 2.29 4.51 1.58
CA VAL A 33 2.01 5.16 0.28
C VAL A 33 2.32 6.65 0.34
N ARG A 34 1.98 7.35 1.43
CA ARG A 34 2.26 8.79 1.58
C ARG A 34 3.75 9.12 1.67
N CYS A 35 4.60 8.17 2.03
CA CYS A 35 6.04 8.37 1.93
C CYS A 35 6.51 8.53 0.49
N PHE A 36 5.83 7.91 -0.48
CA PHE A 36 6.11 8.05 -1.92
C PHE A 36 5.23 9.11 -2.58
N ALA A 37 3.93 9.04 -2.36
CA ALA A 37 2.93 9.87 -3.03
C ALA A 37 1.84 10.34 -2.04
N PRO A 38 1.96 11.54 -1.45
CA PRO A 38 1.00 12.06 -0.48
C PRO A 38 -0.26 12.64 -1.15
N PHE A 39 -0.89 11.90 -2.07
CA PHE A 39 -2.02 12.36 -2.89
C PHE A 39 -3.36 12.38 -2.15
N ARG A 40 -3.47 11.66 -1.02
CA ARG A 40 -4.67 11.61 -0.18
C ARG A 40 -4.32 11.57 1.31
N PRO A 41 -5.21 12.05 2.18
CA PRO A 41 -5.04 11.85 3.61
C PRO A 41 -5.17 10.36 3.98
N SER A 42 -4.42 9.93 4.99
CA SER A 42 -4.63 8.67 5.70
C SER A 42 -4.85 8.99 7.17
N ARG A 43 -5.98 8.55 7.72
CA ARG A 43 -6.35 8.82 9.12
C ARG A 43 -5.85 7.72 10.05
N ASP A 44 -5.83 6.49 9.54
CA ASP A 44 -5.39 5.31 10.26
C ASP A 44 -3.87 5.19 10.10
N VAL A 45 -3.22 4.64 11.13
CA VAL A 45 -1.78 4.36 11.11
C VAL A 45 -1.58 2.86 11.28
N ASP A 46 -0.90 2.27 10.32
CA ASP A 46 -0.59 0.85 10.31
C ASP A 46 0.92 0.68 10.49
N PHE A 47 1.33 -0.02 11.56
CA PHE A 47 2.72 -0.38 11.85
C PHE A 47 2.99 -1.84 11.54
N GLY A 48 4.12 -2.12 10.92
CA GLY A 48 4.75 -3.42 10.90
C GLY A 48 5.86 -3.49 11.94
N VAL A 49 6.05 -4.66 12.54
CA VAL A 49 7.18 -5.00 13.40
C VAL A 49 7.76 -6.35 13.00
N GLU A 50 9.01 -6.63 13.39
CA GLU A 50 9.70 -7.85 13.01
C GLU A 50 9.19 -9.07 13.80
N SER A 51 8.95 -8.90 15.12
CA SER A 51 8.63 -10.01 16.02
C SER A 51 7.51 -9.67 17.00
N ALA A 52 6.97 -10.70 17.66
CA ALA A 52 6.03 -10.53 18.74
C ALA A 52 6.64 -9.74 19.92
N ALA A 53 7.94 -9.87 20.18
CA ALA A 53 8.63 -9.09 21.21
C ALA A 53 8.66 -7.60 20.86
N ASP A 54 8.86 -7.26 19.58
CA ASP A 54 8.80 -5.87 19.10
C ASP A 54 7.38 -5.31 19.16
N LEU A 55 6.35 -6.15 18.89
CA LEU A 55 4.96 -5.77 19.07
C LEU A 55 4.68 -5.38 20.53
N GLU A 56 5.12 -6.20 21.49
CA GLU A 56 4.96 -5.90 22.91
C GLU A 56 5.66 -4.58 23.31
N GLN A 57 6.87 -4.35 22.80
CA GLN A 57 7.60 -3.12 23.06
C GLN A 57 6.88 -1.90 22.48
N LEU A 58 6.34 -2.03 21.26
CA LEU A 58 5.59 -0.96 20.61
C LEU A 58 4.31 -0.62 21.40
N LEU A 59 3.54 -1.63 21.80
CA LEU A 59 2.34 -1.45 22.62
C LEU A 59 2.64 -0.79 23.97
N ALA A 60 3.64 -1.28 24.68
CA ALA A 60 4.06 -0.71 25.97
C ALA A 60 4.53 0.76 25.83
N GLN A 61 5.11 1.13 24.70
CA GLN A 61 5.53 2.50 24.45
C GLN A 61 4.33 3.40 24.10
N LEU A 62 3.38 2.90 23.33
CA LEU A 62 2.12 3.62 23.06
C LEU A 62 1.35 3.89 24.36
N GLU A 63 1.26 2.91 25.26
CA GLU A 63 0.64 3.05 26.58
C GLU A 63 1.33 4.11 27.46
N ARG A 64 2.67 4.18 27.39
CA ARG A 64 3.44 5.23 28.11
C ARG A 64 3.26 6.62 27.50
N GLY A 65 3.06 6.68 26.17
CA GLY A 65 2.98 7.93 25.41
C GLY A 65 1.60 8.56 25.33
N GLY A 66 0.52 7.85 25.72
CA GLY A 66 -0.84 8.37 25.60
C GLY A 66 -1.90 7.39 26.06
N GLU A 67 -3.16 7.78 25.87
CA GLU A 67 -4.33 6.96 26.18
C GLU A 67 -4.51 5.88 25.11
N VAL A 68 -4.62 4.62 25.54
CA VAL A 68 -4.81 3.45 24.67
C VAL A 68 -6.14 2.79 24.96
N GLU A 69 -6.99 2.70 23.95
CA GLU A 69 -8.20 1.88 23.96
C GLU A 69 -7.94 0.66 23.05
N MET A 70 -7.65 -0.50 23.66
CA MET A 70 -7.45 -1.75 22.94
C MET A 70 -8.77 -2.27 22.39
N GLN A 71 -8.84 -2.48 21.06
CA GLN A 71 -10.04 -3.00 20.39
C GLN A 71 -9.92 -4.50 20.14
N GLU A 72 -8.76 -4.94 19.67
CA GLU A 72 -8.50 -6.35 19.38
C GLU A 72 -7.01 -6.64 19.57
N ARG A 73 -6.67 -7.83 20.06
CA ARG A 73 -5.29 -8.27 20.22
C ARG A 73 -5.16 -9.78 20.03
N SER A 74 -4.14 -10.17 19.29
CA SER A 74 -3.66 -11.54 19.14
C SER A 74 -2.15 -11.60 19.41
N ALA A 75 -1.52 -12.74 19.13
CA ALA A 75 -0.07 -12.91 19.29
C ALA A 75 0.75 -12.09 18.27
N ASP A 76 0.17 -11.78 17.12
CA ASP A 76 0.84 -11.16 15.97
C ASP A 76 0.14 -9.87 15.47
N THR A 77 -0.97 -9.48 16.08
CA THR A 77 -1.78 -8.34 15.65
C THR A 77 -2.37 -7.61 16.84
N ALA A 78 -2.40 -6.27 16.77
CA ALA A 78 -3.14 -5.44 17.70
C ALA A 78 -3.86 -4.31 16.95
N HIS A 79 -5.13 -4.08 17.29
CA HIS A 79 -5.93 -2.95 16.83
C HIS A 79 -6.33 -2.11 18.05
N LEU A 80 -6.05 -0.81 18.00
CA LEU A 80 -6.29 0.08 19.12
C LEU A 80 -6.61 1.50 18.65
N VAL A 81 -7.13 2.31 19.53
CA VAL A 81 -7.22 3.77 19.38
C VAL A 81 -6.22 4.40 20.34
N TRP A 82 -5.29 5.17 19.83
CA TRP A 82 -4.29 5.92 20.59
C TRP A 82 -4.57 7.42 20.50
N ASN A 83 -4.93 8.05 21.61
CA ASN A 83 -5.31 9.48 21.64
C ASN A 83 -6.30 9.86 20.51
N GLY A 84 -7.29 9.00 20.23
CA GLY A 84 -8.27 9.20 19.15
C GLY A 84 -7.79 8.82 17.73
N ILE A 85 -6.55 8.36 17.56
CA ILE A 85 -5.99 7.88 16.29
C ILE A 85 -6.14 6.36 16.23
N LYS A 86 -6.75 5.82 15.18
CA LYS A 86 -6.77 4.38 14.94
C LYS A 86 -5.37 3.89 14.56
N VAL A 87 -4.88 2.94 15.31
CA VAL A 87 -3.56 2.31 15.12
C VAL A 87 -3.74 0.80 14.99
N SER A 88 -3.12 0.24 13.98
CA SER A 88 -3.00 -1.22 13.80
C SER A 88 -1.53 -1.59 13.79
N CYS A 89 -1.17 -2.66 14.51
CA CYS A 89 0.19 -3.17 14.59
C CYS A 89 0.20 -4.65 14.18
N PHE A 90 1.14 -5.03 13.34
CA PHE A 90 1.24 -6.37 12.78
C PHE A 90 2.67 -6.90 12.85
N VAL A 91 2.84 -8.17 13.23
CA VAL A 91 4.11 -8.87 13.06
C VAL A 91 4.25 -9.29 11.60
N LEU A 92 5.25 -8.74 10.90
CA LEU A 92 5.43 -8.90 9.46
C LEU A 92 6.91 -9.18 9.12
N GLU A 93 7.46 -10.26 9.69
CA GLU A 93 8.86 -10.65 9.52
C GLU A 93 9.27 -10.72 8.04
N GLN A 94 8.40 -11.24 7.17
CA GLN A 94 8.65 -11.37 5.74
C GLN A 94 8.83 -10.03 5.01
N LEU A 95 8.40 -8.91 5.61
CA LEU A 95 8.58 -7.57 5.02
C LEU A 95 9.86 -6.88 5.48
N VAL A 96 10.52 -7.34 6.53
CA VAL A 96 11.74 -6.73 7.09
C VAL A 96 12.85 -6.52 6.04
N PRO A 97 13.13 -7.47 5.11
CA PRO A 97 14.13 -7.27 4.07
C PRO A 97 13.82 -6.12 3.08
N PHE A 98 12.59 -5.60 3.10
CA PHE A 98 12.11 -4.52 2.23
C PHE A 98 11.91 -3.21 2.99
N VAL A 99 12.42 -3.11 4.21
CA VAL A 99 12.29 -1.89 5.04
C VAL A 99 13.52 -1.00 4.84
N GLU A 100 13.27 0.25 4.47
CA GLU A 100 14.25 1.34 4.39
C GLU A 100 13.72 2.53 5.21
N ASP A 101 14.52 3.11 6.08
CA ASP A 101 14.14 4.32 6.85
C ASP A 101 12.75 4.27 7.51
N ARG A 102 12.38 3.09 8.05
CA ARG A 102 11.10 2.83 8.73
C ARG A 102 9.85 2.87 7.82
N HIS A 103 10.01 2.71 6.55
CA HIS A 103 8.93 2.44 5.59
C HIS A 103 9.33 1.29 4.66
N LEU A 104 8.37 0.71 3.97
CA LEU A 104 8.67 -0.27 2.93
C LEU A 104 9.35 0.42 1.75
N ASP A 105 10.31 -0.26 1.14
CA ASP A 105 10.78 0.09 -0.20
C ASP A 105 9.63 -0.08 -1.22
N LEU A 106 9.87 0.35 -2.45
CA LEU A 106 8.83 0.27 -3.48
C LEU A 106 8.38 -1.16 -3.78
N THR A 107 9.29 -2.15 -3.66
CA THR A 107 8.95 -3.58 -3.85
C THR A 107 8.00 -4.07 -2.77
N GLY A 108 8.33 -3.86 -1.50
CA GLY A 108 7.49 -4.23 -0.37
C GLY A 108 6.14 -3.50 -0.38
N LEU A 109 6.15 -2.22 -0.74
CA LEU A 109 4.94 -1.42 -0.83
C LEU A 109 3.98 -1.90 -1.93
N LEU A 110 4.48 -2.15 -3.14
CA LEU A 110 3.68 -2.69 -4.23
C LEU A 110 3.11 -4.08 -3.89
N ALA A 111 3.94 -4.94 -3.28
CA ALA A 111 3.51 -6.28 -2.87
C ALA A 111 2.39 -6.24 -1.83
N THR A 112 2.49 -5.38 -0.81
CA THR A 112 1.42 -5.23 0.20
C THR A 112 0.15 -4.62 -0.38
N LYS A 113 0.25 -3.72 -1.35
CA LYS A 113 -0.92 -3.10 -1.99
C LYS A 113 -1.65 -4.03 -2.93
N ILE A 114 -0.94 -4.84 -3.74
CA ILE A 114 -1.62 -5.85 -4.55
C ILE A 114 -2.22 -6.96 -3.67
N HIS A 115 -1.58 -7.32 -2.56
CA HIS A 115 -2.16 -8.23 -1.58
C HIS A 115 -3.47 -7.68 -0.99
N ALA A 116 -3.53 -6.38 -0.67
CA ALA A 116 -4.75 -5.73 -0.20
C ALA A 116 -5.87 -5.72 -1.27
N VAL A 117 -5.53 -5.60 -2.56
CA VAL A 117 -6.51 -5.76 -3.65
C VAL A 117 -7.03 -7.19 -3.74
N LEU A 118 -6.16 -8.20 -3.56
CA LEU A 118 -6.57 -9.61 -3.53
C LEU A 118 -7.51 -9.93 -2.36
N ASP A 119 -7.21 -9.38 -1.19
CA ASP A 119 -7.92 -9.68 0.06
C ASP A 119 -9.29 -9.01 0.12
N ARG A 120 -9.34 -7.72 -0.19
CA ARG A 120 -10.54 -6.90 0.02
C ARG A 120 -10.95 -6.01 -1.17
N GLY A 121 -10.03 -5.69 -2.09
CA GLY A 121 -10.29 -4.93 -3.31
C GLY A 121 -10.98 -3.59 -3.13
N LEU A 122 -10.65 -2.82 -2.08
CA LEU A 122 -11.27 -1.53 -1.81
C LEU A 122 -10.80 -0.46 -2.79
N ARG A 123 -11.64 0.54 -3.06
CA ARG A 123 -11.34 1.65 -3.98
C ARG A 123 -10.00 2.31 -3.69
N ARG A 124 -9.69 2.55 -2.41
CA ARG A 124 -8.40 3.14 -1.98
C ARG A 124 -7.18 2.30 -2.35
N ASP A 125 -7.31 0.96 -2.37
CA ASP A 125 -6.18 0.07 -2.68
C ASP A 125 -5.83 0.15 -4.18
N PHE A 126 -6.82 0.26 -5.06
CA PHE A 126 -6.62 0.52 -6.48
C PHE A 126 -6.00 1.89 -6.75
N PHE A 127 -6.48 2.95 -6.07
CA PHE A 127 -5.90 4.28 -6.19
C PHE A 127 -4.44 4.31 -5.73
N ASP A 128 -4.14 3.70 -4.59
CA ASP A 128 -2.79 3.62 -4.05
C ASP A 128 -1.84 2.94 -5.06
N LEU A 129 -2.25 1.80 -5.65
CA LEU A 129 -1.47 1.13 -6.69
C LEU A 129 -1.32 1.98 -7.96
N TYR A 130 -2.42 2.56 -8.46
CA TYR A 130 -2.42 3.39 -9.65
C TYR A 130 -1.43 4.56 -9.53
N VAL A 131 -1.51 5.31 -8.43
CA VAL A 131 -0.64 6.47 -8.20
C VAL A 131 0.82 6.07 -8.10
N LEU A 132 1.14 4.98 -7.39
CA LEU A 132 2.51 4.47 -7.29
C LEU A 132 3.06 4.04 -8.66
N LEU A 133 2.28 3.30 -9.44
CA LEU A 133 2.70 2.81 -10.76
C LEU A 133 2.89 3.96 -11.77
N GLU A 134 1.99 4.92 -11.79
CA GLU A 134 2.09 6.08 -12.68
C GLU A 134 3.24 7.02 -12.29
N GLN A 135 3.37 7.36 -10.98
CA GLN A 135 4.43 8.25 -10.51
C GLN A 135 5.82 7.68 -10.75
N GLU A 136 6.00 6.39 -10.48
CA GLU A 136 7.29 5.69 -10.64
C GLU A 136 7.48 5.13 -12.06
N ARG A 137 6.52 5.36 -12.96
CA ARG A 137 6.52 4.88 -14.36
C ARG A 137 6.74 3.36 -14.45
N LEU A 138 6.09 2.61 -13.58
CA LEU A 138 6.22 1.17 -13.48
C LEU A 138 5.09 0.46 -14.21
N GLY A 139 5.44 -0.67 -14.86
CA GLY A 139 4.47 -1.52 -15.52
C GLY A 139 3.94 -2.64 -14.64
N MET A 140 2.90 -3.31 -15.12
CA MET A 140 2.27 -4.45 -14.45
C MET A 140 3.24 -5.60 -14.17
N ALA A 141 4.25 -5.81 -15.02
CA ALA A 141 5.28 -6.83 -14.80
C ALA A 141 6.07 -6.58 -13.51
N THR A 142 6.39 -5.32 -13.19
CA THR A 142 7.06 -4.96 -11.93
C THR A 142 6.17 -5.22 -10.72
N LEU A 143 4.86 -4.91 -10.82
CA LEU A 143 3.89 -5.19 -9.77
C LEU A 143 3.81 -6.69 -9.47
N LEU A 144 3.68 -7.53 -10.51
CA LEU A 144 3.64 -8.98 -10.36
C LEU A 144 4.95 -9.56 -9.82
N ALA A 145 6.10 -9.03 -10.25
CA ALA A 145 7.39 -9.41 -9.70
C ALA A 145 7.54 -9.06 -8.23
N SER A 146 7.01 -7.92 -7.80
CA SER A 146 7.06 -7.46 -6.40
C SER A 146 6.33 -8.42 -5.46
N ILE A 147 5.12 -8.83 -5.80
CA ILE A 147 4.35 -9.75 -4.93
C ILE A 147 5.04 -11.13 -4.84
N ARG A 148 5.58 -11.65 -5.95
CA ARG A 148 6.31 -12.91 -5.94
C ARG A 148 7.59 -12.84 -5.11
N LYS A 149 8.28 -11.71 -5.15
CA LYS A 149 9.52 -11.50 -4.39
C LYS A 149 9.26 -11.48 -2.88
N VAL A 150 8.14 -10.91 -2.44
CA VAL A 150 7.79 -10.78 -1.02
C VAL A 150 7.12 -12.04 -0.47
N TYR A 151 6.13 -12.59 -1.20
CA TYR A 151 5.27 -13.67 -0.71
C TYR A 151 5.56 -15.04 -1.33
N GLY A 152 6.57 -15.12 -2.22
CA GLY A 152 6.95 -16.38 -2.89
C GLY A 152 6.23 -16.63 -4.21
N GLY A 153 6.62 -17.72 -4.89
CA GLY A 153 6.24 -18.00 -6.27
C GLY A 153 4.92 -18.73 -6.50
N GLU A 154 4.18 -19.12 -5.47
CA GLU A 154 2.95 -19.93 -5.59
C GLU A 154 1.68 -19.11 -5.86
N ILE A 155 1.82 -17.80 -6.07
CA ILE A 155 0.67 -16.93 -6.34
C ILE A 155 0.23 -17.10 -7.79
N ASP A 156 -1.01 -17.50 -7.98
CA ASP A 156 -1.62 -17.68 -9.30
C ASP A 156 -1.80 -16.34 -10.02
N ASP A 157 -1.13 -16.20 -11.17
CA ASP A 157 -1.21 -14.99 -11.98
C ASP A 157 -2.62 -14.69 -12.47
N GLY A 158 -3.40 -15.71 -12.79
CA GLY A 158 -4.78 -15.55 -13.23
C GLY A 158 -5.65 -14.96 -12.12
N LEU A 159 -5.43 -15.39 -10.88
CA LEU A 159 -6.12 -14.82 -9.72
C LEU A 159 -5.72 -13.35 -9.51
N LEU A 160 -4.43 -13.02 -9.60
CA LEU A 160 -3.93 -11.64 -9.51
C LEU A 160 -4.53 -10.74 -10.58
N LEU A 161 -4.49 -11.17 -11.84
CA LEU A 161 -5.01 -10.40 -12.97
C LEU A 161 -6.53 -10.22 -12.87
N ARG A 162 -7.25 -11.24 -12.41
CA ARG A 162 -8.69 -11.16 -12.14
C ARG A 162 -8.98 -10.14 -11.02
N ALA A 163 -8.25 -10.20 -9.90
CA ALA A 163 -8.45 -9.26 -8.80
C ALA A 163 -8.21 -7.80 -9.22
N LEU A 164 -7.18 -7.55 -10.04
CA LEU A 164 -6.86 -6.22 -10.57
C LEU A 164 -7.91 -5.69 -11.58
N THR A 165 -8.82 -6.52 -12.06
CA THR A 165 -9.91 -6.13 -12.98
C THR A 165 -11.31 -6.34 -12.41
N TYR A 166 -11.40 -6.74 -11.14
CA TYR A 166 -12.67 -6.89 -10.42
C TYR A 166 -12.91 -5.66 -9.54
N PHE A 167 -13.92 -4.87 -9.83
CA PHE A 167 -14.18 -3.58 -9.19
C PHE A 167 -15.49 -3.52 -8.40
N ASP A 168 -16.27 -4.60 -8.35
CA ASP A 168 -17.64 -4.57 -7.81
C ASP A 168 -17.70 -4.09 -6.35
N ASP A 169 -16.72 -4.47 -5.52
CA ASP A 169 -16.66 -4.04 -4.12
C ASP A 169 -16.20 -2.59 -4.03
N ALA A 170 -15.19 -2.19 -4.81
CA ALA A 170 -14.70 -0.82 -4.87
C ALA A 170 -15.75 0.15 -5.45
N ASP A 171 -16.62 -0.30 -6.36
CA ASP A 171 -17.69 0.53 -6.94
C ASP A 171 -18.77 0.88 -5.91
N ARG A 172 -18.96 0.05 -4.88
CA ARG A 172 -19.92 0.30 -3.78
C ARG A 172 -19.40 1.29 -2.75
N GLU A 173 -18.10 1.56 -2.73
CA GLU A 173 -17.53 2.50 -1.77
C GLU A 173 -17.76 3.96 -2.15
N ALA A 174 -17.83 4.82 -1.13
CA ALA A 174 -17.85 6.26 -1.33
C ALA A 174 -16.58 6.75 -2.02
N ALA A 175 -16.68 7.85 -2.74
CA ALA A 175 -15.53 8.51 -3.35
C ALA A 175 -14.49 8.90 -2.28
N LEU A 176 -13.22 8.77 -2.60
CA LEU A 176 -12.14 9.22 -1.74
C LEU A 176 -12.14 10.75 -1.61
N PRO A 177 -11.71 11.32 -0.46
CA PRO A 177 -11.57 12.75 -0.31
C PRO A 177 -10.71 13.36 -1.43
N GLY A 178 -11.23 14.38 -2.11
CA GLY A 178 -10.56 15.03 -3.25
C GLY A 178 -10.69 14.31 -4.59
N GLN A 179 -11.30 13.12 -4.61
CA GLN A 179 -11.55 12.39 -5.85
C GLN A 179 -12.68 13.01 -6.66
N GLY A 180 -12.45 13.30 -7.94
CA GLY A 180 -13.49 13.64 -8.90
C GLY A 180 -14.19 12.39 -9.46
N PRO A 181 -15.43 12.54 -10.00
CA PRO A 181 -16.17 11.41 -10.59
C PRO A 181 -15.42 10.70 -11.74
N ARG A 182 -14.56 11.43 -12.44
CA ARG A 182 -13.78 10.88 -13.57
C ARG A 182 -12.54 10.11 -13.14
N ASP A 183 -11.99 10.41 -11.97
CA ASP A 183 -10.74 9.83 -11.49
C ASP A 183 -10.87 8.31 -11.30
N TRP A 184 -11.99 7.85 -10.73
CA TRP A 184 -12.21 6.40 -10.55
C TRP A 184 -12.35 5.66 -11.88
N ARG A 185 -12.98 6.27 -12.87
CA ARG A 185 -13.04 5.70 -14.22
C ARG A 185 -11.65 5.57 -14.83
N VAL A 186 -10.80 6.56 -14.66
CA VAL A 186 -9.42 6.55 -15.16
C VAL A 186 -8.62 5.42 -14.50
N VAL A 187 -8.76 5.23 -13.18
CA VAL A 187 -8.10 4.13 -12.46
C VAL A 187 -8.56 2.77 -12.97
N LYS A 188 -9.88 2.56 -13.13
CA LYS A 188 -10.41 1.30 -13.70
C LYS A 188 -9.90 1.05 -15.11
N GLU A 189 -9.95 2.04 -15.97
CA GLU A 189 -9.48 1.95 -17.34
C GLU A 189 -7.99 1.61 -17.41
N TYR A 190 -7.18 2.22 -16.54
CA TYR A 190 -5.76 1.90 -16.43
C TYR A 190 -5.53 0.42 -16.17
N PHE A 191 -6.16 -0.18 -15.15
CA PHE A 191 -5.97 -1.59 -14.84
C PHE A 191 -6.50 -2.50 -15.94
N LEU A 192 -7.67 -2.21 -16.53
CA LEU A 192 -8.21 -2.99 -17.66
C LEU A 192 -7.27 -3.00 -18.85
N VAL A 193 -6.69 -1.85 -19.22
CA VAL A 193 -5.75 -1.74 -20.34
C VAL A 193 -4.43 -2.44 -20.02
N GLN A 194 -3.88 -2.23 -18.82
CA GLN A 194 -2.61 -2.81 -18.43
C GLN A 194 -2.69 -4.36 -18.34
N VAL A 195 -3.74 -4.87 -17.73
CA VAL A 195 -3.97 -6.33 -17.64
C VAL A 195 -4.26 -6.91 -19.04
N GLY A 196 -5.13 -6.25 -19.82
CA GLY A 196 -5.43 -6.67 -21.19
C GLY A 196 -4.17 -6.75 -22.07
N SER A 197 -3.23 -5.82 -21.90
CA SER A 197 -1.96 -5.82 -22.64
C SER A 197 -1.08 -7.03 -22.34
N LEU A 198 -1.12 -7.57 -21.12
CA LEU A 198 -0.36 -8.77 -20.74
C LEU A 198 -0.89 -10.03 -21.42
N LEU A 199 -2.17 -10.07 -21.76
CA LEU A 199 -2.82 -11.19 -22.40
C LEU A 199 -2.60 -11.20 -23.93
N LEU A 200 -2.04 -10.12 -24.49
CA LEU A 200 -1.76 -10.02 -25.91
C LEU A 200 -0.40 -10.62 -26.27
N PRO A 201 -0.26 -11.21 -27.49
CA PRO A 201 1.03 -11.64 -27.99
C PRO A 201 2.05 -10.49 -28.01
N PRO A 202 3.36 -10.75 -27.82
CA PRO A 202 4.40 -9.72 -27.71
C PRO A 202 4.40 -8.69 -28.86
N GLY A 203 4.10 -9.11 -30.09
CA GLY A 203 4.06 -8.22 -31.27
C GLY A 203 2.89 -7.21 -31.29
N ARG A 204 1.83 -7.45 -30.53
CA ARG A 204 0.70 -6.50 -30.39
C ARG A 204 0.84 -5.56 -29.18
N ARG A 205 1.73 -5.88 -28.23
CA ARG A 205 1.96 -5.05 -27.04
C ARG A 205 2.60 -3.71 -27.39
N LEU A 206 3.52 -3.69 -28.33
CA LEU A 206 4.23 -2.48 -28.80
C LEU A 206 3.28 -1.48 -29.46
N ALA A 207 2.32 -1.93 -30.27
CA ALA A 207 1.37 -1.05 -30.96
C ALA A 207 0.43 -0.25 -30.02
N ILE A 208 0.12 -0.78 -28.84
CA ILE A 208 -0.73 -0.09 -27.84
C ILE A 208 0.08 0.93 -27.05
N GLN A 209 1.38 0.69 -26.83
CA GLN A 209 2.26 1.65 -26.17
C GLN A 209 2.58 2.86 -27.06
N GLU A 210 2.80 2.64 -28.34
CA GLU A 210 3.06 3.72 -29.32
C GLU A 210 1.85 4.64 -29.53
N GLN A 211 0.62 4.10 -29.57
CA GLN A 211 -0.61 4.91 -29.66
C GLN A 211 -0.88 5.80 -28.43
N ARG A 212 -0.29 5.52 -27.26
CA ARG A 212 -0.43 6.36 -26.06
C ARG A 212 0.49 7.58 -26.07
N VAL A 213 1.61 7.52 -26.73
CA VAL A 213 2.55 8.66 -26.84
C VAL A 213 1.92 9.77 -27.68
N ASP A 214 1.19 9.41 -28.75
CA ASP A 214 0.58 10.36 -29.68
C ASP A 214 -0.68 11.06 -29.12
N VAL A 215 -1.31 10.54 -28.08
CA VAL A 215 -2.54 11.13 -27.47
C VAL A 215 -2.22 12.12 -26.35
N VAL A 216 -1.00 12.12 -25.82
CA VAL A 216 -0.56 13.02 -24.73
C VAL A 216 0.08 14.29 -25.27
N GLU A 217 0.49 14.31 -26.54
CA GLU A 217 1.10 15.49 -27.22
C GLU A 217 0.12 16.28 -28.12
N GLY A 218 -1.14 15.96 -28.14
CA GLY A 218 -2.22 16.68 -28.83
C GLY A 218 -3.21 17.27 -27.83
#